data_f25abc3e672f42808a103e895729c257
#
_entry.id   f25abc3e672f42808a103e895729c257
#
_cell.length_a   1.000
_cell.length_b   1.000
_cell.length_c   1.000
_cell.angle_alpha   90.00
_cell.angle_beta   90.00
_cell.angle_gamma   90.00
#
_symmetry.space_group_name_H-M   'P 1'
#
loop_
_entity.id
_entity.type
_entity.pdbx_description
1 polymer ?
#
loop_
_entity_poly.entity_id
_entity_poly.type
_entity_poly.pdbx_seq_one_letter_code
_entity_poly.pdbx_strand_id
1 'polypeptide(L)'
;ATVHVGSITASGLDISSADFMAGKQQFQALADEEGGLVVNQGIIEAATGGSVNLIGGGVRNEGVILATAGQVNLVAGKKVTMDFDGDGLLQFAVDEEILQNAHDLDDAVSNTGEISADGGSVLLKGSAARDIFSNVVNNEGVIKAGRIDNSGGTIRLIAGGDRNSLINTGTLDASGQGGDGGTIEIYAEQISNNG
;
A
#
# COMPACT_ATOMS: atom_id res chain seq x y z
N ALA A 1 -12.10 -9.98 -12.89
CA ALA A 1 -12.01 -8.82 -13.78
C ALA A 1 -10.54 -8.45 -13.99
N THR A 2 -10.21 -7.87 -15.14
CA THR A 2 -8.87 -7.39 -15.47
C THR A 2 -8.95 -5.92 -15.83
N VAL A 3 -8.03 -5.12 -15.30
CA VAL A 3 -7.88 -3.69 -15.55
C VAL A 3 -6.48 -3.44 -16.09
N HIS A 4 -6.38 -2.87 -17.31
CA HIS A 4 -5.11 -2.45 -17.90
C HIS A 4 -5.09 -0.92 -18.00
N VAL A 5 -4.11 -0.27 -17.38
CA VAL A 5 -4.04 1.19 -17.25
C VAL A 5 -2.62 1.71 -17.34
N GLY A 6 -2.46 3.01 -17.61
CA GLY A 6 -1.17 3.69 -17.45
C GLY A 6 -0.79 3.76 -15.96
N SER A 7 -1.69 4.33 -15.18
CA SER A 7 -1.66 4.37 -13.71
C SER A 7 -3.08 4.41 -13.18
N ILE A 8 -3.30 3.98 -11.94
CA ILE A 8 -4.61 4.03 -11.28
C ILE A 8 -4.48 4.46 -9.83
N THR A 9 -5.40 5.31 -9.40
CA THR A 9 -5.65 5.57 -7.98
C THR A 9 -7.11 5.23 -7.69
N ALA A 10 -7.34 4.26 -6.81
CA ALA A 10 -8.66 3.91 -6.31
C ALA A 10 -8.72 4.26 -4.82
N SER A 11 -9.71 5.06 -4.44
CA SER A 11 -9.83 5.55 -3.08
C SER A 11 -11.22 5.29 -2.49
N GLY A 12 -11.25 4.77 -1.27
CA GLY A 12 -12.41 4.74 -0.38
C GLY A 12 -12.53 6.00 0.49
N LEU A 13 -11.59 6.93 0.36
CA LEU A 13 -11.62 8.26 0.95
C LEU A 13 -12.06 9.28 -0.10
N ASP A 14 -12.62 10.40 0.34
CA ASP A 14 -13.02 11.51 -0.53
C ASP A 14 -11.88 12.51 -0.73
N ILE A 15 -11.94 13.27 -1.80
CA ILE A 15 -11.07 14.42 -2.05
C ILE A 15 -11.94 15.66 -2.21
N SER A 16 -11.68 16.71 -1.43
CA SER A 16 -12.46 17.95 -1.56
C SER A 16 -12.26 18.58 -2.94
N SER A 17 -13.32 19.17 -3.51
CA SER A 17 -13.23 19.89 -4.78
C SER A 17 -12.18 21.03 -4.74
N ALA A 18 -11.99 21.66 -3.58
CA ALA A 18 -11.00 22.70 -3.40
C ALA A 18 -9.56 22.15 -3.49
N ASP A 19 -9.29 21.01 -2.84
CA ASP A 19 -7.97 20.38 -2.87
C ASP A 19 -7.69 19.82 -4.27
N PHE A 20 -8.68 19.15 -4.89
CA PHE A 20 -8.56 18.66 -6.25
C PHE A 20 -8.22 19.79 -7.26
N MET A 21 -8.94 20.91 -7.18
CA MET A 21 -8.69 22.08 -8.06
C MET A 21 -7.35 22.77 -7.75
N ALA A 22 -6.86 22.67 -6.52
CA ALA A 22 -5.55 23.19 -6.10
C ALA A 22 -4.39 22.23 -6.42
N GLY A 23 -4.67 21.06 -7.01
CA GLY A 23 -3.68 20.01 -7.29
C GLY A 23 -3.16 19.28 -6.04
N LYS A 24 -3.83 19.46 -4.91
CA LYS A 24 -3.50 18.75 -3.69
C LYS A 24 -4.17 17.39 -3.69
N GLN A 25 -3.37 16.34 -3.52
CA GLN A 25 -3.89 14.97 -3.45
C GLN A 25 -4.01 14.53 -1.98
N GLN A 26 -4.95 15.16 -1.29
CA GLN A 26 -5.28 14.86 0.09
C GLN A 26 -6.64 14.17 0.15
N PHE A 27 -6.62 12.91 0.56
CA PHE A 27 -7.79 12.05 0.68
C PHE A 27 -8.19 11.97 2.15
N GLN A 28 -9.48 12.13 2.44
CA GLN A 28 -9.98 12.15 3.81
C GLN A 28 -11.34 11.45 3.89
N ALA A 29 -11.59 10.70 4.96
CA ALA A 29 -12.92 10.20 5.26
C ALA A 29 -13.90 11.35 5.42
N LEU A 30 -15.15 11.14 5.00
CA LEU A 30 -16.22 12.09 5.25
C LEU A 30 -16.41 12.28 6.76
N ALA A 31 -17.03 13.41 7.16
CA ALA A 31 -17.28 13.68 8.56
C ALA A 31 -18.06 12.53 9.21
N ASP A 32 -17.59 12.09 10.38
CA ASP A 32 -18.17 10.98 11.16
C ASP A 32 -18.02 9.58 10.49
N GLU A 33 -17.22 9.44 9.44
CA GLU A 33 -16.89 8.16 8.79
C GLU A 33 -15.43 7.78 8.96
N GLU A 34 -15.11 6.48 8.81
CA GLU A 34 -13.72 5.98 8.88
C GLU A 34 -13.11 5.69 7.50
N GLY A 35 -13.82 6.05 6.42
CA GLY A 35 -13.44 5.78 5.04
C GLY A 35 -13.89 4.41 4.55
N GLY A 36 -14.01 4.28 3.23
CA GLY A 36 -14.45 3.05 2.58
C GLY A 36 -13.36 1.99 2.50
N LEU A 37 -13.81 0.73 2.34
CA LEU A 37 -12.95 -0.42 2.09
C LEU A 37 -12.61 -0.49 0.58
N VAL A 38 -11.34 -0.68 0.25
CA VAL A 38 -10.88 -0.92 -1.12
C VAL A 38 -10.36 -2.35 -1.25
N VAL A 39 -10.95 -3.13 -2.16
CA VAL A 39 -10.59 -4.54 -2.37
C VAL A 39 -10.26 -4.80 -3.83
N ASN A 40 -9.10 -5.38 -4.11
CA ASN A 40 -8.78 -5.96 -5.40
C ASN A 40 -8.94 -7.48 -5.35
N GLN A 41 -9.89 -8.03 -6.10
CA GLN A 41 -10.09 -9.47 -6.30
C GLN A 41 -9.82 -9.90 -7.77
N GLY A 42 -9.34 -8.96 -8.59
CA GLY A 42 -9.06 -9.17 -9.99
C GLY A 42 -7.58 -9.04 -10.31
N ILE A 43 -7.32 -8.68 -11.57
CA ILE A 43 -5.97 -8.38 -12.05
C ILE A 43 -5.93 -6.88 -12.37
N ILE A 44 -4.98 -6.16 -11.78
CA ILE A 44 -4.65 -4.79 -12.14
C ILE A 44 -3.24 -4.80 -12.74
N GLU A 45 -3.13 -4.33 -13.97
CA GLU A 45 -1.86 -4.23 -14.69
C GLU A 45 -1.65 -2.78 -15.09
N ALA A 46 -0.65 -2.14 -14.48
CA ALA A 46 -0.18 -0.82 -14.88
C ALA A 46 0.88 -0.92 -15.97
N ALA A 47 0.95 0.08 -16.83
CA ALA A 47 2.04 0.19 -17.80
C ALA A 47 3.40 0.28 -17.09
N THR A 48 4.46 -0.10 -17.80
CA THR A 48 5.84 0.01 -17.29
C THR A 48 6.12 1.42 -16.79
N GLY A 49 6.58 1.53 -15.54
CA GLY A 49 6.78 2.81 -14.85
C GLY A 49 5.51 3.46 -14.30
N GLY A 50 4.34 2.84 -14.48
CA GLY A 50 3.07 3.32 -13.94
C GLY A 50 2.89 3.01 -12.46
N SER A 51 1.78 3.51 -11.89
CA SER A 51 1.48 3.27 -10.47
C SER A 51 0.09 2.70 -10.23
N VAL A 52 -0.03 1.87 -9.19
CA VAL A 52 -1.29 1.39 -8.64
C VAL A 52 -1.38 1.85 -7.19
N ASN A 53 -2.34 2.71 -6.92
CA ASN A 53 -2.55 3.27 -5.58
C ASN A 53 -3.94 2.88 -5.09
N LEU A 54 -4.01 2.13 -4.00
CA LEU A 54 -5.24 1.75 -3.31
C LEU A 54 -5.24 2.41 -1.94
N ILE A 55 -6.22 3.29 -1.68
CA ILE A 55 -6.26 4.14 -0.48
C ILE A 55 -7.63 4.00 0.17
N GLY A 56 -7.71 3.77 1.49
CA GLY A 56 -9.00 3.61 2.16
C GLY A 56 -8.94 3.59 3.68
N GLY A 57 -10.09 3.42 4.31
CA GLY A 57 -10.22 3.04 5.73
C GLY A 57 -9.85 1.58 5.97
N GLY A 58 -9.78 0.78 4.91
CA GLY A 58 -9.21 -0.55 4.84
C GLY A 58 -8.82 -0.87 3.41
N VAL A 59 -7.73 -1.63 3.21
CA VAL A 59 -7.25 -1.99 1.87
C VAL A 59 -6.86 -3.45 1.82
N ARG A 60 -7.40 -4.18 0.84
CA ARG A 60 -7.13 -5.61 0.65
C ARG A 60 -6.73 -5.92 -0.78
N ASN A 61 -5.65 -6.65 -0.95
CA ASN A 61 -5.32 -7.30 -2.21
C ASN A 61 -5.49 -8.82 -2.06
N GLU A 62 -6.52 -9.37 -2.70
CA GLU A 62 -6.80 -10.81 -2.80
C GLU A 62 -6.53 -11.33 -4.23
N GLY A 63 -6.22 -10.42 -5.15
CA GLY A 63 -5.96 -10.68 -6.56
C GLY A 63 -4.50 -10.49 -6.95
N VAL A 64 -4.28 -10.00 -8.15
CA VAL A 64 -2.94 -9.77 -8.72
C VAL A 64 -2.77 -8.31 -9.10
N ILE A 65 -1.64 -7.72 -8.71
CA ILE A 65 -1.25 -6.37 -9.10
C ILE A 65 0.13 -6.42 -9.77
N LEU A 66 0.22 -5.90 -10.99
CA LEU A 66 1.45 -5.87 -11.79
C LEU A 66 1.79 -4.42 -12.17
N ALA A 67 3.00 -3.96 -11.82
CA ALA A 67 3.48 -2.61 -12.11
C ALA A 67 5.00 -2.62 -12.36
N THR A 68 5.45 -3.27 -13.42
CA THR A 68 6.88 -3.40 -13.78
C THR A 68 7.56 -2.04 -13.85
N ALA A 69 8.71 -1.89 -13.19
CA ALA A 69 9.46 -0.65 -13.01
C ALA A 69 8.59 0.52 -12.48
N GLY A 70 7.48 0.21 -11.85
CA GLY A 70 6.49 1.14 -11.36
C GLY A 70 6.34 1.09 -9.84
N GLN A 71 5.18 1.54 -9.35
CA GLN A 71 4.91 1.60 -7.93
C GLN A 71 3.57 0.97 -7.59
N VAL A 72 3.52 0.20 -6.51
CA VAL A 72 2.28 -0.32 -5.94
C VAL A 72 2.18 0.14 -4.49
N ASN A 73 1.11 0.87 -4.19
CA ASN A 73 0.90 1.46 -2.88
C ASN A 73 -0.49 1.07 -2.34
N LEU A 74 -0.51 0.36 -1.22
CA LEU A 74 -1.71 0.02 -0.45
C LEU A 74 -1.63 0.80 0.86
N VAL A 75 -2.53 1.78 1.04
CA VAL A 75 -2.45 2.72 2.17
C VAL A 75 -3.78 2.82 2.90
N ALA A 76 -3.78 2.52 4.20
CA ALA A 76 -4.95 2.63 5.06
C ALA A 76 -4.77 3.72 6.12
N GLY A 77 -5.77 4.59 6.22
CA GLY A 77 -5.82 5.70 7.16
C GLY A 77 -7.14 6.44 7.07
N LYS A 78 -7.43 7.32 8.02
CA LYS A 78 -8.59 8.22 7.98
C LYS A 78 -8.34 9.43 7.10
N LYS A 79 -7.07 9.88 7.03
CA LYS A 79 -6.61 10.93 6.14
C LYS A 79 -5.24 10.57 5.59
N VAL A 80 -5.10 10.66 4.28
CA VAL A 80 -3.89 10.29 3.55
C VAL A 80 -3.52 11.39 2.56
N THR A 81 -2.29 11.85 2.61
CA THR A 81 -1.72 12.75 1.59
C THR A 81 -0.81 11.95 0.67
N MET A 82 -1.06 12.07 -0.61
CA MET A 82 -0.18 11.57 -1.67
C MET A 82 0.57 12.76 -2.25
N ASP A 83 1.88 12.72 -2.25
CA ASP A 83 2.74 13.77 -2.78
C ASP A 83 3.70 13.21 -3.83
N PHE A 84 4.07 14.06 -4.78
CA PHE A 84 5.10 13.77 -5.77
C PHE A 84 6.40 14.40 -5.30
N ASP A 85 7.31 13.58 -4.78
CA ASP A 85 8.67 14.06 -4.53
C ASP A 85 9.36 14.34 -5.88
N GLY A 86 10.20 15.36 -5.93
CA GLY A 86 10.79 15.87 -7.19
C GLY A 86 11.64 14.85 -7.98
N ASP A 87 11.82 13.64 -7.48
CA ASP A 87 12.47 12.50 -8.13
C ASP A 87 11.49 11.58 -8.91
N GLY A 88 10.20 11.92 -8.93
CA GLY A 88 9.14 11.14 -9.58
C GLY A 88 8.58 9.99 -8.76
N LEU A 89 8.99 9.84 -7.50
CA LEU A 89 8.45 8.85 -6.59
C LEU A 89 7.21 9.39 -5.87
N LEU A 90 6.15 8.58 -5.83
CA LEU A 90 4.97 8.86 -5.02
C LEU A 90 5.28 8.59 -3.55
N GLN A 91 5.04 9.60 -2.72
CA GLN A 91 5.14 9.50 -1.27
C GLN A 91 3.76 9.50 -0.64
N PHE A 92 3.56 8.71 0.41
CA PHE A 92 2.30 8.66 1.14
C PHE A 92 2.52 8.98 2.62
N ALA A 93 1.82 10.00 3.11
CA ALA A 93 1.69 10.27 4.53
C ALA A 93 0.29 9.85 5.00
N VAL A 94 0.21 9.14 6.12
CA VAL A 94 -1.06 8.95 6.84
C VAL A 94 -1.12 10.04 7.89
N ASP A 95 -1.96 11.05 7.64
CA ASP A 95 -2.06 12.27 8.46
C ASP A 95 -3.00 12.04 9.66
N GLU A 96 -4.00 11.17 9.50
CA GLU A 96 -4.91 10.76 10.57
C GLU A 96 -5.08 9.25 10.59
N GLU A 97 -4.93 8.66 11.76
CA GLU A 97 -5.08 7.22 11.98
C GLU A 97 -6.55 6.79 12.02
N ILE A 98 -6.81 5.52 11.75
CA ILE A 98 -8.13 4.91 11.84
C ILE A 98 -8.49 4.76 13.32
N LEU A 99 -9.66 5.25 13.71
CA LEU A 99 -10.13 5.25 15.11
C LEU A 99 -11.17 4.15 15.40
N GLN A 100 -11.80 3.60 14.37
CA GLN A 100 -12.83 2.56 14.50
C GLN A 100 -12.71 1.55 13.34
N ASN A 101 -12.94 0.29 13.63
CA ASN A 101 -13.00 -0.78 12.62
C ASN A 101 -14.43 -0.84 12.01
N ALA A 102 -14.71 0.07 11.09
CA ALA A 102 -16.04 0.21 10.48
C ALA A 102 -16.42 -0.95 9.54
N HIS A 103 -15.48 -1.81 9.17
CA HIS A 103 -15.67 -2.87 8.19
C HIS A 103 -15.48 -4.29 8.76
N ASP A 104 -15.34 -4.41 10.09
CA ASP A 104 -15.10 -5.70 10.78
C ASP A 104 -13.88 -6.47 10.19
N LEU A 105 -12.78 -5.76 9.95
CA LEU A 105 -11.56 -6.30 9.38
C LEU A 105 -10.60 -6.80 10.48
N ASP A 106 -9.88 -7.88 10.22
CA ASP A 106 -8.77 -8.30 11.07
C ASP A 106 -7.56 -7.38 10.92
N ASP A 107 -7.31 -6.87 9.70
CA ASP A 107 -6.15 -6.08 9.33
C ASP A 107 -6.57 -4.79 8.59
N ALA A 108 -5.88 -3.66 8.83
CA ALA A 108 -6.14 -2.42 8.09
C ALA A 108 -5.63 -2.50 6.64
N VAL A 109 -4.45 -3.07 6.43
CA VAL A 109 -3.89 -3.38 5.10
C VAL A 109 -3.55 -4.85 5.05
N SER A 110 -4.11 -5.59 4.10
CA SER A 110 -3.79 -7.00 3.90
C SER A 110 -3.46 -7.35 2.44
N ASN A 111 -2.49 -8.22 2.26
CA ASN A 111 -2.18 -8.86 0.98
C ASN A 111 -2.20 -10.37 1.14
N THR A 112 -3.19 -11.03 0.55
CA THR A 112 -3.27 -12.50 0.42
C THR A 112 -3.03 -12.96 -1.02
N GLY A 113 -2.96 -12.00 -1.96
CA GLY A 113 -2.73 -12.23 -3.38
C GLY A 113 -1.27 -12.04 -3.81
N GLU A 114 -1.06 -11.61 -5.03
CA GLU A 114 0.27 -11.34 -5.58
C GLU A 114 0.42 -9.85 -5.95
N ILE A 115 1.55 -9.26 -5.58
CA ILE A 115 1.99 -7.93 -5.99
C ILE A 115 3.37 -8.08 -6.63
N SER A 116 3.53 -7.61 -7.88
CA SER A 116 4.80 -7.59 -8.58
C SER A 116 5.09 -6.20 -9.14
N ALA A 117 6.18 -5.60 -8.65
CA ALA A 117 6.71 -4.30 -9.09
C ALA A 117 8.22 -4.42 -9.34
N ASP A 118 8.63 -5.42 -10.11
CA ASP A 118 10.04 -5.66 -10.39
C ASP A 118 10.71 -4.43 -11.00
N GLY A 119 11.87 -4.03 -10.45
CA GLY A 119 12.56 -2.80 -10.78
C GLY A 119 11.95 -1.52 -10.22
N GLY A 120 10.87 -1.63 -9.47
CA GLY A 120 10.13 -0.52 -8.89
C GLY A 120 9.96 -0.62 -7.36
N SER A 121 8.80 -0.23 -6.84
CA SER A 121 8.58 -0.25 -5.38
C SER A 121 7.19 -0.71 -4.98
N VAL A 122 7.11 -1.36 -3.83
CA VAL A 122 5.86 -1.76 -3.18
C VAL A 122 5.81 -1.17 -1.77
N LEU A 123 4.71 -0.49 -1.45
CA LEU A 123 4.42 0.04 -0.13
C LEU A 123 3.10 -0.52 0.38
N LEU A 124 3.13 -1.19 1.53
CA LEU A 124 1.97 -1.46 2.37
C LEU A 124 2.09 -0.60 3.63
N LYS A 125 1.17 0.34 3.82
CA LYS A 125 1.23 1.28 4.93
C LYS A 125 -0.15 1.46 5.56
N GLY A 126 -0.23 1.30 6.86
CA GLY A 126 -1.43 1.60 7.62
C GLY A 126 -1.11 2.37 8.89
N SER A 127 -2.10 3.12 9.42
CA SER A 127 -2.03 3.70 10.75
C SER A 127 -3.40 3.63 11.40
N ALA A 128 -3.45 3.06 12.60
CA ALA A 128 -4.66 2.91 13.38
C ALA A 128 -4.40 3.17 14.85
N ALA A 129 -5.42 3.60 15.56
CA ALA A 129 -5.39 3.68 17.01
C ALA A 129 -5.25 2.26 17.60
N ARG A 130 -4.76 2.23 18.83
CA ARG A 130 -4.48 1.01 19.55
C ARG A 130 -5.69 0.06 19.60
N ASP A 131 -5.43 -1.22 19.42
CA ASP A 131 -6.40 -2.32 19.58
C ASP A 131 -7.61 -2.25 18.62
N ILE A 132 -7.51 -1.48 17.52
CA ILE A 132 -8.56 -1.38 16.50
C ILE A 132 -8.54 -2.59 15.54
N PHE A 133 -7.36 -3.07 15.21
CA PHE A 133 -7.14 -4.24 14.36
C PHE A 133 -6.25 -5.28 15.08
N SER A 134 -6.36 -6.53 14.67
CA SER A 134 -5.40 -7.57 15.10
C SER A 134 -3.98 -7.24 14.60
N ASN A 135 -3.89 -6.79 13.34
CA ASN A 135 -2.65 -6.24 12.78
C ASN A 135 -2.97 -4.99 11.94
N VAL A 136 -2.08 -4.04 11.89
CA VAL A 136 -2.25 -2.89 10.98
C VAL A 136 -1.83 -3.26 9.56
N VAL A 137 -0.78 -4.06 9.42
CA VAL A 137 -0.33 -4.58 8.12
C VAL A 137 -0.14 -6.09 8.22
N ASN A 138 -0.72 -6.83 7.27
CA ASN A 138 -0.60 -8.27 7.15
C ASN A 138 -0.24 -8.67 5.71
N ASN A 139 0.84 -9.41 5.53
CA ASN A 139 1.17 -10.06 4.26
C ASN A 139 1.20 -11.58 4.42
N GLU A 140 0.25 -12.25 3.80
CA GLU A 140 0.18 -13.72 3.67
C GLU A 140 0.48 -14.17 2.22
N GLY A 141 0.42 -13.23 1.29
CA GLY A 141 0.62 -13.47 -0.13
C GLY A 141 2.08 -13.30 -0.58
N VAL A 142 2.25 -12.93 -1.83
CA VAL A 142 3.56 -12.76 -2.46
C VAL A 142 3.76 -11.30 -2.86
N ILE A 143 4.86 -10.70 -2.44
CA ILE A 143 5.29 -9.38 -2.86
C ILE A 143 6.66 -9.50 -3.52
N LYS A 144 6.75 -9.07 -4.79
CA LYS A 144 7.97 -9.08 -5.58
C LYS A 144 8.33 -7.65 -5.98
N ALA A 145 9.57 -7.28 -5.74
CA ALA A 145 10.20 -6.06 -6.24
C ALA A 145 11.65 -6.39 -6.60
N GLY A 146 11.82 -7.39 -7.44
CA GLY A 146 13.11 -7.87 -7.89
C GLY A 146 13.86 -6.82 -8.72
N ARG A 147 15.12 -7.07 -8.99
CA ARG A 147 15.93 -6.18 -9.81
C ARG A 147 15.64 -6.36 -11.30
N ILE A 148 15.50 -5.24 -12.01
CA ILE A 148 15.54 -5.20 -13.47
C ILE A 148 16.72 -4.34 -13.89
N ASP A 149 17.61 -4.87 -14.74
CA ASP A 149 18.85 -4.22 -15.18
C ASP A 149 19.70 -3.72 -13.99
N ASN A 150 19.84 -2.41 -13.84
CA ASN A 150 20.59 -1.78 -12.75
C ASN A 150 19.69 -1.20 -11.65
N SER A 151 18.37 -1.37 -11.74
CA SER A 151 17.38 -0.85 -10.77
C SER A 151 16.97 -1.96 -9.82
N GLY A 152 17.45 -1.90 -8.58
CA GLY A 152 16.96 -2.74 -7.48
C GLY A 152 15.60 -2.23 -7.03
N GLY A 153 14.66 -3.14 -6.75
CA GLY A 153 13.35 -2.77 -6.25
C GLY A 153 13.36 -2.53 -4.73
N THR A 154 12.28 -1.97 -4.23
CA THR A 154 12.10 -1.71 -2.78
C THR A 154 10.75 -2.21 -2.31
N ILE A 155 10.74 -2.97 -1.22
CA ILE A 155 9.52 -3.38 -0.51
C ILE A 155 9.52 -2.69 0.85
N ARG A 156 8.43 -1.97 1.17
CA ARG A 156 8.22 -1.33 2.46
C ARG A 156 6.92 -1.77 3.07
N LEU A 157 6.99 -2.28 4.29
CA LEU A 157 5.83 -2.60 5.12
C LEU A 157 5.88 -1.71 6.37
N ILE A 158 4.85 -0.87 6.58
CA ILE A 158 4.84 0.13 7.65
C ILE A 158 3.51 0.09 8.41
N ALA A 159 3.56 -0.27 9.68
CA ALA A 159 2.44 -0.19 10.60
C ALA A 159 2.66 0.95 11.58
N GLY A 160 1.91 2.05 11.41
CA GLY A 160 1.95 3.24 12.28
C GLY A 160 0.89 3.22 13.36
N GLY A 161 1.03 4.09 14.36
CA GLY A 161 0.18 4.20 15.53
C GLY A 161 0.79 3.55 16.77
N ASP A 162 0.09 3.62 17.92
CA ASP A 162 0.58 3.09 19.21
C ASP A 162 0.29 1.58 19.31
N ARG A 163 1.30 0.78 19.64
CA ARG A 163 1.27 -0.69 19.82
C ARG A 163 0.77 -1.47 18.60
N ASN A 164 0.98 -0.93 17.42
CA ASN A 164 0.54 -1.57 16.19
C ASN A 164 1.49 -2.69 15.76
N SER A 165 0.88 -3.77 15.25
CA SER A 165 1.55 -4.97 14.81
C SER A 165 1.57 -5.09 13.28
N LEU A 166 2.64 -5.73 12.82
CA LEU A 166 2.85 -6.15 11.45
C LEU A 166 3.17 -7.62 11.43
N ILE A 167 2.45 -8.37 10.62
CA ILE A 167 2.73 -9.78 10.39
C ILE A 167 3.09 -10.01 8.92
N ASN A 168 4.14 -10.80 8.68
CA ASN A 168 4.45 -11.37 7.38
C ASN A 168 4.61 -12.88 7.53
N THR A 169 3.71 -13.64 6.92
CA THR A 169 3.80 -15.10 6.75
C THR A 169 3.95 -15.49 5.30
N GLY A 170 3.82 -14.53 4.40
CA GLY A 170 3.99 -14.68 2.96
C GLY A 170 5.43 -14.46 2.50
N THR A 171 5.61 -14.25 1.22
CA THR A 171 6.92 -14.06 0.60
C THR A 171 7.18 -12.60 0.28
N LEU A 172 8.37 -12.10 0.66
CA LEU A 172 8.92 -10.81 0.24
C LEU A 172 10.18 -11.08 -0.59
N ASP A 173 10.12 -10.78 -1.87
CA ASP A 173 11.21 -11.07 -2.82
C ASP A 173 11.71 -9.77 -3.48
N ALA A 174 12.86 -9.29 -3.03
CA ALA A 174 13.62 -8.19 -3.65
C ALA A 174 14.92 -8.70 -4.28
N SER A 175 14.96 -9.93 -4.73
CA SER A 175 16.17 -10.56 -5.26
C SER A 175 16.64 -9.93 -6.57
N GLY A 176 17.94 -10.06 -6.85
CA GLY A 176 18.56 -9.62 -8.09
C GLY A 176 19.12 -10.80 -8.88
N GLN A 177 18.77 -10.92 -10.16
CA GLN A 177 19.43 -11.87 -11.05
C GLN A 177 20.73 -11.28 -11.57
N GLY A 178 21.86 -11.82 -11.14
CA GLY A 178 23.19 -11.44 -11.63
C GLY A 178 23.77 -10.16 -11.05
N GLY A 179 23.33 -9.71 -9.88
CA GLY A 179 23.83 -8.53 -9.18
C GLY A 179 23.25 -8.38 -7.78
N ASP A 180 23.47 -7.23 -7.15
CA ASP A 180 22.92 -6.93 -5.83
C ASP A 180 21.38 -6.90 -5.90
N GLY A 181 20.72 -7.42 -4.88
CA GLY A 181 19.27 -7.36 -4.73
C GLY A 181 18.76 -5.93 -4.43
N GLY A 182 17.45 -5.82 -4.28
CA GLY A 182 16.80 -4.61 -3.80
C GLY A 182 16.78 -4.50 -2.27
N THR A 183 15.87 -3.70 -1.75
CA THR A 183 15.76 -3.40 -0.32
C THR A 183 14.42 -3.85 0.22
N ILE A 184 14.38 -4.43 1.42
CA ILE A 184 13.18 -4.70 2.18
C ILE A 184 13.26 -3.94 3.49
N GLU A 185 12.26 -3.11 3.78
CA GLU A 185 12.14 -2.31 4.99
C GLU A 185 10.83 -2.63 5.70
N ILE A 186 10.90 -2.97 6.99
CA ILE A 186 9.74 -3.29 7.81
C ILE A 186 9.78 -2.43 9.08
N TYR A 187 8.71 -1.66 9.30
CA TYR A 187 8.58 -0.76 10.45
C TYR A 187 7.25 -0.98 11.17
N ALA A 188 7.31 -1.34 12.43
CA ALA A 188 6.18 -1.44 13.36
C ALA A 188 6.70 -1.49 14.79
N GLU A 189 5.85 -1.28 15.79
CA GLU A 189 6.22 -1.56 17.20
C GLU A 189 6.34 -3.07 17.47
N GLN A 190 5.48 -3.87 16.83
CA GLN A 190 5.53 -5.32 16.94
C GLN A 190 5.63 -5.92 15.53
N ILE A 191 6.66 -6.71 15.30
CA ILE A 191 6.92 -7.34 14.00
C ILE A 191 7.01 -8.84 14.20
N SER A 192 6.20 -9.59 13.44
CA SER A 192 6.30 -11.03 13.29
C SER A 192 6.57 -11.37 11.82
N ASN A 193 7.74 -11.90 11.53
CA ASN A 193 8.14 -12.33 10.20
C ASN A 193 8.45 -13.83 10.21
N ASN A 194 7.56 -14.62 9.58
CA ASN A 194 7.63 -16.09 9.55
C ASN A 194 7.55 -16.64 8.11
N GLY A 195 7.66 -15.76 7.12
CA GLY A 195 7.65 -16.08 5.69
C GLY A 195 9.03 -16.24 5.07
#